data_f5c6ee57e19dd7c29c0224e572f6d848
#
_entry.id   f5c6ee57e19dd7c29c0224e572f6d848
#
_cell.length_a   1.000
_cell.length_b   1.000
_cell.length_c   1.000
_cell.angle_alpha   90.00
_cell.angle_beta   90.00
_cell.angle_gamma   90.00
#
_symmetry.space_group_name_H-M   'P 1'
#
loop_
_entity.id
_entity.type
_entity.pdbx_description
1 polymer ?
#
loop_
_entity_poly.entity_id
_entity_poly.type
_entity_poly.pdbx_seq_one_letter_code
_entity_poly.pdbx_strand_id
1 'polypeptide(L)'
;PIQIFETPVQKLGSYDKENHFYMKRDDLLPFSFGGNKVRFAREFVEDMKEKHCDSMIIYGNYHSNLCRILATLCHQLSVPCYMIHNTEDIKDNCETNNSRIIRRMGVREIRCGKQTIAEAVQTAMDELTEKGYRPYYIYGNTRGEGNEHIPMRSYEKTYDELYNWEKENHTFFDYIFLASSTNATQSGLLAGSLKYEDNCKIVGISVSRNEKRGKEVIAGN
;
A
#
# COMPACT_ATOMS: atom_id res chain seq x y z
N PRO A 1 14.92 5.67 -7.74
CA PRO A 1 14.20 4.53 -7.16
C PRO A 1 14.23 4.63 -5.65
N ILE A 2 13.11 4.32 -4.98
CA ILE A 2 13.11 4.21 -3.52
C ILE A 2 13.98 3.02 -3.15
N GLN A 3 15.04 3.26 -2.39
CA GLN A 3 15.76 2.18 -1.72
C GLN A 3 14.91 1.73 -0.52
N ILE A 4 14.36 0.53 -0.56
CA ILE A 4 13.76 -0.10 0.61
C ILE A 4 14.85 -0.90 1.28
N PHE A 5 15.16 -0.52 2.50
CA PHE A 5 16.04 -1.28 3.38
C PHE A 5 15.21 -2.25 4.19
N GLU A 6 15.82 -3.34 4.60
CA GLU A 6 15.23 -4.19 5.63
C GLU A 6 14.96 -3.36 6.89
N THR A 7 13.74 -3.46 7.39
CA THR A 7 13.39 -2.76 8.61
C THR A 7 13.69 -3.63 9.84
N PRO A 8 14.12 -3.06 10.95
CA PRO A 8 14.44 -3.83 12.16
C PRO A 8 13.22 -4.61 12.68
N VAL A 9 13.50 -5.76 13.25
CA VAL A 9 12.58 -6.46 14.16
C VAL A 9 13.00 -6.13 15.57
N GLN A 10 12.24 -5.30 16.26
CA GLN A 10 12.54 -4.81 17.59
C GLN A 10 11.84 -5.64 18.64
N LYS A 11 12.58 -6.20 19.60
CA LYS A 11 11.97 -6.82 20.79
C LYS A 11 11.34 -5.74 21.66
N LEU A 12 10.07 -5.94 22.02
CA LEU A 12 9.35 -5.06 22.94
C LEU A 12 9.60 -5.53 24.37
N GLY A 13 9.31 -4.63 25.34
CA GLY A 13 9.35 -5.00 26.75
C GLY A 13 8.42 -6.18 27.07
N SER A 14 8.77 -6.97 28.07
CA SER A 14 7.95 -8.07 28.52
C SER A 14 6.71 -7.56 29.27
N TYR A 15 5.53 -7.92 28.78
CA TYR A 15 4.26 -7.69 29.50
C TYR A 15 3.91 -8.85 30.43
N ASP A 16 4.45 -10.03 30.15
CA ASP A 16 4.38 -11.21 31.00
C ASP A 16 5.69 -12.05 30.88
N LYS A 17 5.80 -13.15 31.61
CA LYS A 17 7.00 -14.00 31.62
C LYS A 17 7.02 -15.06 30.53
N GLU A 18 5.89 -15.29 29.88
CA GLU A 18 5.68 -16.42 28.96
C GLU A 18 5.70 -15.98 27.50
N ASN A 19 5.24 -14.75 27.23
CA ASN A 19 5.12 -14.23 25.86
C ASN A 19 6.20 -13.20 25.54
N HIS A 20 6.77 -13.34 24.35
CA HIS A 20 7.73 -12.40 23.80
C HIS A 20 7.13 -11.65 22.63
N PHE A 21 7.15 -10.32 22.70
CA PHE A 21 6.59 -9.45 21.69
C PHE A 21 7.68 -8.76 20.89
N TYR A 22 7.47 -8.71 19.58
CA TYR A 22 8.38 -8.06 18.63
C TYR A 22 7.58 -7.12 17.72
N MET A 23 8.24 -6.13 17.17
CA MET A 23 7.66 -5.20 16.23
C MET A 23 8.52 -5.08 14.98
N LYS A 24 7.93 -5.37 13.81
CA LYS A 24 8.53 -5.03 12.52
C LYS A 24 8.38 -3.53 12.29
N ARG A 25 9.49 -2.81 12.23
CA ARG A 25 9.55 -1.35 12.31
C ARG A 25 9.43 -0.68 10.94
N ASP A 26 8.34 -0.94 10.21
CA ASP A 26 8.08 -0.30 8.91
C ASP A 26 7.83 1.22 9.02
N ASP A 27 7.57 1.72 10.21
CA ASP A 27 7.55 3.14 10.52
C ASP A 27 8.91 3.82 10.31
N LEU A 28 10.01 3.08 10.35
CA LEU A 28 11.37 3.57 10.13
C LEU A 28 11.79 3.62 8.66
N LEU A 29 10.92 3.25 7.71
CA LEU A 29 11.23 3.41 6.29
C LEU A 29 11.43 4.91 5.97
N PRO A 30 12.60 5.31 5.42
CA PRO A 30 12.99 6.73 5.39
C PRO A 30 12.41 7.50 4.20
N PHE A 31 11.13 7.31 3.89
CA PHE A 31 10.50 8.00 2.76
C PHE A 31 9.12 8.52 3.15
N SER A 32 8.87 9.82 2.90
CA SER A 32 7.56 10.46 3.08
C SER A 32 6.89 10.07 4.42
N PHE A 33 7.62 10.22 5.54
CA PHE A 33 7.23 9.88 6.92
C PHE A 33 7.02 8.39 7.19
N GLY A 34 7.57 7.52 6.37
CA GLY A 34 7.60 6.08 6.63
C GLY A 34 6.25 5.36 6.52
N GLY A 35 6.24 4.15 7.05
CA GLY A 35 5.07 3.29 7.12
C GLY A 35 4.98 2.27 5.98
N ASN A 36 4.17 1.26 6.19
CA ASN A 36 3.99 0.11 5.29
C ASN A 36 3.64 0.47 3.83
N LYS A 37 3.04 1.63 3.60
CA LYS A 37 2.67 2.08 2.24
C LYS A 37 3.86 2.48 1.38
N VAL A 38 5.04 2.70 1.97
CA VAL A 38 6.30 2.90 1.23
C VAL A 38 6.64 1.65 0.42
N ARG A 39 6.44 0.47 0.99
CA ARG A 39 6.65 -0.81 0.31
C ARG A 39 5.70 -0.98 -0.88
N PHE A 40 4.42 -0.66 -0.70
CA PHE A 40 3.42 -0.69 -1.77
C PHE A 40 3.78 0.26 -2.92
N ALA A 41 4.17 1.48 -2.57
CA ALA A 41 4.48 2.51 -3.57
C ALA A 41 5.65 2.11 -4.47
N ARG A 42 6.64 1.41 -3.93
CA ARG A 42 7.73 0.84 -4.72
C ARG A 42 7.23 -0.14 -5.76
N GLU A 43 6.41 -1.12 -5.36
CA GLU A 43 5.88 -2.13 -6.27
C GLU A 43 5.03 -1.49 -7.39
N PHE A 44 4.20 -0.49 -7.05
CA PHE A 44 3.43 0.24 -8.06
C PHE A 44 4.31 0.98 -9.08
N VAL A 45 5.41 1.58 -8.64
CA VAL A 45 6.33 2.27 -9.57
C VAL A 45 7.13 1.27 -10.42
N GLU A 46 7.52 0.14 -9.87
CA GLU A 46 8.17 -0.93 -10.62
C GLU A 46 7.21 -1.47 -11.69
N ASP A 47 5.98 -1.82 -11.35
CA ASP A 47 4.96 -2.30 -12.29
C ASP A 47 4.61 -1.24 -13.37
N MET A 48 4.49 0.04 -12.96
CA MET A 48 4.30 1.14 -13.91
C MET A 48 5.40 1.18 -14.97
N LYS A 49 6.66 1.01 -14.56
CA LYS A 49 7.81 1.01 -15.48
C LYS A 49 7.83 -0.23 -16.36
N GLU A 50 7.56 -1.41 -15.81
CA GLU A 50 7.45 -2.67 -16.56
C GLU A 50 6.37 -2.58 -17.65
N LYS A 51 5.27 -1.91 -17.37
CA LYS A 51 4.18 -1.62 -18.31
C LYS A 51 4.49 -0.45 -19.27
N HIS A 52 5.70 0.12 -19.19
CA HIS A 52 6.11 1.27 -19.97
C HIS A 52 5.20 2.49 -19.84
N CYS A 53 4.54 2.66 -18.68
CA CYS A 53 3.75 3.84 -18.35
C CYS A 53 4.64 4.94 -17.76
N ASP A 54 4.25 6.22 -17.99
CA ASP A 54 5.04 7.39 -17.62
C ASP A 54 4.24 8.48 -16.87
N SER A 55 3.02 8.16 -16.50
CA SER A 55 2.17 8.97 -15.62
C SER A 55 1.35 8.07 -14.71
N MET A 56 0.92 8.59 -13.56
CA MET A 56 0.24 7.79 -12.54
C MET A 56 -1.10 8.40 -12.14
N ILE A 57 -2.11 7.54 -12.01
CA ILE A 57 -3.40 7.86 -11.44
C ILE A 57 -3.54 7.12 -10.12
N ILE A 58 -3.72 7.87 -9.04
CA ILE A 58 -3.92 7.36 -7.69
C ILE A 58 -5.36 7.59 -7.22
N TYR A 59 -5.85 6.76 -6.31
CA TYR A 59 -7.20 6.88 -5.76
C TYR A 59 -7.16 6.85 -4.25
N GLY A 60 -7.91 7.76 -3.64
CA GLY A 60 -8.06 7.79 -2.18
C GLY A 60 -8.72 9.06 -1.69
N ASN A 61 -8.66 9.26 -0.38
CA ASN A 61 -9.13 10.47 0.28
C ASN A 61 -7.97 11.26 0.91
N TYR A 62 -8.26 12.37 1.55
CA TYR A 62 -7.25 13.26 2.17
C TYR A 62 -6.52 12.64 3.37
N HIS A 63 -6.98 11.50 3.90
CA HIS A 63 -6.28 10.76 4.95
C HIS A 63 -5.32 9.69 4.41
N SER A 64 -5.34 9.42 3.09
CA SER A 64 -4.61 8.31 2.48
C SER A 64 -3.09 8.47 2.60
N ASN A 65 -2.46 7.58 3.38
CA ASN A 65 -1.01 7.47 3.44
C ASN A 65 -0.42 6.97 2.11
N LEU A 66 -1.14 6.12 1.38
CA LEU A 66 -0.69 5.64 0.08
C LEU A 66 -0.64 6.78 -0.94
N CYS A 67 -1.71 7.60 -1.02
CA CYS A 67 -1.74 8.77 -1.93
C CYS A 67 -0.63 9.76 -1.59
N ARG A 68 -0.37 10.04 -0.31
CA ARG A 68 0.74 10.91 0.11
C ARG A 68 2.09 10.40 -0.41
N ILE A 69 2.36 9.11 -0.21
CA ILE A 69 3.65 8.51 -0.58
C ILE A 69 3.79 8.46 -2.11
N LEU A 70 2.76 8.03 -2.83
CA LEU A 70 2.78 7.99 -4.30
C LEU A 70 2.92 9.38 -4.90
N ALA A 71 2.19 10.39 -4.38
CA ALA A 71 2.33 11.78 -4.81
C ALA A 71 3.77 12.30 -4.63
N THR A 72 4.38 12.04 -3.46
CA THR A 72 5.78 12.42 -3.19
C THR A 72 6.74 11.71 -4.15
N LEU A 73 6.50 10.44 -4.44
CA LEU A 73 7.34 9.65 -5.32
C LEU A 73 7.23 10.10 -6.78
N CYS A 74 6.01 10.34 -7.27
CA CYS A 74 5.78 10.88 -8.61
C CYS A 74 6.47 12.25 -8.78
N HIS A 75 6.35 13.12 -7.78
CA HIS A 75 7.04 14.41 -7.78
C HIS A 75 8.56 14.25 -7.88
N GLN A 76 9.17 13.37 -7.07
CA GLN A 76 10.61 13.10 -7.08
C GLN A 76 11.09 12.53 -8.42
N LEU A 77 10.26 11.71 -9.07
CA LEU A 77 10.56 11.09 -10.36
C LEU A 77 10.18 11.97 -11.57
N SER A 78 9.61 13.14 -11.35
CA SER A 78 9.04 14.00 -12.39
C SER A 78 7.97 13.31 -13.24
N VAL A 79 7.19 12.42 -12.60
CA VAL A 79 6.07 11.68 -13.21
C VAL A 79 4.78 12.45 -12.96
N PRO A 80 4.00 12.84 -13.99
CA PRO A 80 2.69 13.45 -13.80
C PRO A 80 1.79 12.53 -12.95
N CYS A 81 1.13 13.13 -11.94
CA CYS A 81 0.29 12.40 -11.00
C CYS A 81 -1.10 13.02 -10.90
N TYR A 82 -2.14 12.21 -11.11
CA TYR A 82 -3.53 12.59 -10.93
C TYR A 82 -4.10 11.81 -9.74
N MET A 83 -4.93 12.48 -8.94
CA MET A 83 -5.61 11.84 -7.81
C MET A 83 -7.12 11.88 -8.02
N ILE A 84 -7.73 10.71 -8.05
CA ILE A 84 -9.18 10.57 -7.98
C ILE A 84 -9.58 10.60 -6.51
N HIS A 85 -10.34 11.62 -6.14
CA HIS A 85 -10.76 11.86 -4.77
C HIS A 85 -12.29 11.70 -4.64
N ASN A 86 -12.71 10.66 -3.92
CA ASN A 86 -14.12 10.50 -3.57
C ASN A 86 -14.49 11.45 -2.43
N THR A 87 -15.49 12.31 -2.66
CA THR A 87 -15.89 13.40 -1.76
C THR A 87 -17.20 13.15 -1.01
N GLU A 88 -17.78 11.95 -1.07
CA GLU A 88 -19.08 11.68 -0.42
C GLU A 88 -19.03 11.67 1.10
N ASP A 89 -17.86 11.41 1.69
CA ASP A 89 -17.68 11.53 3.14
C ASP A 89 -17.32 12.96 3.54
N ILE A 90 -18.21 13.64 4.27
CA ILE A 90 -17.99 15.02 4.77
C ILE A 90 -16.70 15.10 5.60
N LYS A 91 -16.34 14.03 6.31
CA LYS A 91 -15.08 13.91 7.06
C LYS A 91 -13.84 13.92 6.16
N ASP A 92 -13.98 13.47 4.93
CA ASP A 92 -12.89 13.41 3.95
C ASP A 92 -12.58 14.75 3.28
N ASN A 93 -13.44 15.78 3.48
CA ASN A 93 -13.23 17.13 2.96
C ASN A 93 -12.40 18.02 3.90
N CYS A 94 -12.07 17.58 5.10
CA CYS A 94 -11.22 18.33 6.01
C CYS A 94 -9.77 18.30 5.55
N GLU A 95 -9.10 19.46 5.60
CA GLU A 95 -7.68 19.53 5.31
C GLU A 95 -6.87 18.71 6.34
N THR A 96 -5.99 17.85 5.85
CA THR A 96 -5.10 17.01 6.66
C THR A 96 -3.65 17.29 6.31
N ASN A 97 -2.71 16.79 7.12
CA ASN A 97 -1.28 16.87 6.76
C ASN A 97 -1.01 16.15 5.43
N ASN A 98 -1.66 15.01 5.19
CA ASN A 98 -1.52 14.27 3.94
C ASN A 98 -2.02 15.09 2.74
N SER A 99 -3.19 15.73 2.84
CA SER A 99 -3.73 16.55 1.75
C SER A 99 -2.84 17.75 1.43
N ARG A 100 -2.25 18.38 2.46
CA ARG A 100 -1.30 19.50 2.27
C ARG A 100 -0.05 19.04 1.50
N ILE A 101 0.49 17.86 1.84
CA ILE A 101 1.64 17.30 1.14
C ILE A 101 1.27 16.96 -0.30
N ILE A 102 0.16 16.25 -0.52
CA ILE A 102 -0.31 15.85 -1.86
C ILE A 102 -0.42 17.09 -2.77
N ARG A 103 -1.07 18.14 -2.30
CA ARG A 103 -1.20 19.40 -3.09
C ARG A 103 0.13 20.04 -3.41
N ARG A 104 1.08 20.06 -2.44
CA ARG A 104 2.42 20.63 -2.66
C ARG A 104 3.26 19.84 -3.64
N MET A 105 2.95 18.56 -3.85
CA MET A 105 3.60 17.72 -4.86
C MET A 105 3.09 17.96 -6.29
N GLY A 106 2.16 18.90 -6.49
CA GLY A 106 1.66 19.26 -7.82
C GLY A 106 0.69 18.24 -8.42
N VAL A 107 0.05 17.44 -7.57
CA VAL A 107 -0.94 16.45 -7.99
C VAL A 107 -2.20 17.15 -8.49
N ARG A 108 -2.68 16.79 -9.69
CA ARG A 108 -3.99 17.20 -10.20
C ARG A 108 -5.07 16.35 -9.55
N GLU A 109 -5.99 17.01 -8.86
CA GLU A 109 -7.12 16.36 -8.20
C GLU A 109 -8.36 16.38 -9.08
N ILE A 110 -9.01 15.22 -9.24
CA ILE A 110 -10.34 15.07 -9.83
C ILE A 110 -11.27 14.56 -8.73
N ARG A 111 -12.27 15.37 -8.39
CA ARG A 111 -13.25 15.04 -7.36
C ARG A 111 -14.46 14.35 -7.97
N CYS A 112 -14.94 13.30 -7.32
CA CYS A 112 -16.08 12.52 -7.78
C CYS A 112 -16.91 11.94 -6.64
N GLY A 113 -18.12 11.47 -6.94
CA GLY A 113 -18.90 10.61 -6.05
C GLY A 113 -18.53 9.14 -6.23
N LYS A 114 -18.97 8.28 -5.31
CA LYS A 114 -18.70 6.81 -5.40
C LYS A 114 -19.18 6.18 -6.69
N GLN A 115 -20.32 6.64 -7.22
CA GLN A 115 -20.92 6.10 -8.43
C GLN A 115 -20.21 6.54 -9.72
N THR A 116 -19.41 7.61 -9.66
CA THR A 116 -18.73 8.21 -10.82
C THR A 116 -17.21 8.02 -10.79
N ILE A 117 -16.70 7.12 -9.94
CA ILE A 117 -15.26 6.84 -9.85
C ILE A 117 -14.69 6.37 -11.18
N ALA A 118 -15.37 5.43 -11.86
CA ALA A 118 -14.91 4.90 -13.15
C ALA A 118 -14.83 5.99 -14.24
N GLU A 119 -15.80 6.90 -14.26
CA GLU A 119 -15.82 8.05 -15.17
C GLU A 119 -14.68 9.03 -14.86
N ALA A 120 -14.43 9.29 -13.59
CA ALA A 120 -13.33 10.17 -13.16
C ALA A 120 -11.95 9.56 -13.50
N VAL A 121 -11.80 8.24 -13.35
CA VAL A 121 -10.58 7.53 -13.78
C VAL A 121 -10.42 7.62 -15.29
N GLN A 122 -11.49 7.39 -16.07
CA GLN A 122 -11.45 7.51 -17.53
C GLN A 122 -11.07 8.93 -17.95
N THR A 123 -11.68 9.95 -17.34
CA THR A 123 -11.33 11.37 -17.60
C THR A 123 -9.83 11.63 -17.35
N ALA A 124 -9.28 11.09 -16.25
CA ALA A 124 -7.86 11.23 -15.96
C ALA A 124 -6.97 10.53 -17.00
N MET A 125 -7.38 9.35 -17.46
CA MET A 125 -6.67 8.61 -18.51
C MET A 125 -6.68 9.38 -19.83
N ASP A 126 -7.83 9.90 -20.24
CA ASP A 126 -7.99 10.66 -21.48
C ASP A 126 -7.17 11.94 -21.45
N GLU A 127 -7.26 12.75 -20.37
CA GLU A 127 -6.48 13.98 -20.22
C GLU A 127 -4.95 13.72 -20.25
N LEU A 128 -4.48 12.63 -19.67
CA LEU A 128 -3.06 12.27 -19.69
C LEU A 128 -2.63 11.80 -21.10
N THR A 129 -3.48 10.99 -21.75
CA THR A 129 -3.23 10.49 -23.11
C THR A 129 -3.21 11.63 -24.14
N GLU A 130 -4.13 12.59 -24.05
CA GLU A 130 -4.13 13.80 -24.89
C GLU A 130 -2.87 14.65 -24.75
N LYS A 131 -2.24 14.60 -23.56
CA LYS A 131 -0.94 15.25 -23.30
C LYS A 131 0.26 14.42 -23.76
N GLY A 132 0.03 13.24 -24.35
CA GLY A 132 1.07 12.35 -24.85
C GLY A 132 1.64 11.38 -23.82
N TYR A 133 1.05 11.26 -22.66
CA TYR A 133 1.46 10.31 -21.62
C TYR A 133 0.76 8.96 -21.75
N ARG A 134 1.38 7.93 -21.16
CA ARG A 134 0.83 6.58 -20.99
C ARG A 134 0.44 6.39 -19.53
N PRO A 135 -0.86 6.54 -19.18
CA PRO A 135 -1.31 6.53 -17.80
C PRO A 135 -1.28 5.13 -17.17
N TYR A 136 -0.85 5.06 -15.92
CA TYR A 136 -0.92 3.91 -15.06
C TYR A 136 -1.89 4.18 -13.91
N TYR A 137 -2.97 3.41 -13.82
CA TYR A 137 -3.87 3.47 -12.69
C TYR A 137 -3.51 2.39 -11.67
N ILE A 138 -3.30 2.77 -10.41
CA ILE A 138 -2.82 1.85 -9.37
C ILE A 138 -3.72 0.64 -9.12
N TYR A 139 -5.01 0.72 -9.47
CA TYR A 139 -5.95 -0.41 -9.36
C TYR A 139 -6.20 -1.12 -10.70
N GLY A 140 -5.46 -0.82 -11.76
CA GLY A 140 -5.54 -1.50 -13.04
C GLY A 140 -6.49 -0.82 -14.03
N ASN A 141 -7.67 -1.40 -14.28
CA ASN A 141 -8.66 -0.81 -15.19
C ASN A 141 -9.56 0.22 -14.48
N THR A 142 -10.42 0.89 -15.23
CA THR A 142 -11.36 1.90 -14.71
C THR A 142 -12.35 1.38 -13.66
N ARG A 143 -12.53 0.05 -13.59
CA ARG A 143 -13.35 -0.61 -12.56
C ARG A 143 -12.58 -0.92 -11.29
N GLY A 144 -11.25 -0.68 -11.29
CA GLY A 144 -10.37 -0.95 -10.17
C GLY A 144 -9.95 -2.42 -10.07
N GLU A 145 -9.74 -3.07 -11.21
CA GLU A 145 -9.38 -4.49 -11.32
C GLU A 145 -8.08 -4.67 -12.09
N GLY A 146 -7.26 -5.64 -11.70
CA GLY A 146 -6.09 -6.11 -12.43
C GLY A 146 -4.75 -5.87 -11.74
N ASN A 147 -4.68 -4.98 -10.73
CA ASN A 147 -3.45 -4.67 -9.99
C ASN A 147 -3.54 -5.03 -8.50
N GLU A 148 -4.49 -5.87 -8.09
CA GLU A 148 -4.70 -6.26 -6.68
C GLU A 148 -3.47 -6.95 -6.08
N HIS A 149 -2.77 -7.74 -6.89
CA HIS A 149 -1.58 -8.48 -6.51
C HIS A 149 -0.32 -7.61 -6.37
N ILE A 150 -0.30 -6.40 -6.95
CA ILE A 150 0.90 -5.55 -6.93
C ILE A 150 1.34 -5.17 -5.51
N PRO A 151 0.48 -4.59 -4.66
CA PRO A 151 0.89 -4.25 -3.29
C PRO A 151 1.18 -5.49 -2.42
N MET A 152 0.60 -6.67 -2.73
CA MET A 152 0.83 -7.92 -2.03
C MET A 152 2.29 -8.39 -2.18
N ARG A 153 2.92 -8.27 -3.37
CA ARG A 153 4.32 -8.63 -3.63
C ARG A 153 5.29 -8.02 -2.62
N SER A 154 5.00 -6.80 -2.15
CA SER A 154 5.86 -6.13 -1.17
C SER A 154 5.90 -6.85 0.18
N TYR A 155 4.79 -7.46 0.59
CA TYR A 155 4.71 -8.18 1.87
C TYR A 155 5.07 -9.66 1.77
N GLU A 156 5.03 -10.25 0.59
CA GLU A 156 5.72 -11.50 0.32
C GLU A 156 7.24 -11.31 0.53
N LYS A 157 7.84 -10.27 -0.07
CA LYS A 157 9.25 -9.89 0.16
C LYS A 157 9.54 -9.51 1.62
N THR A 158 8.58 -8.91 2.33
CA THR A 158 8.73 -8.61 3.77
C THR A 158 8.73 -9.87 4.61
N TYR A 159 8.01 -10.91 4.18
CA TYR A 159 8.09 -12.21 4.85
C TYR A 159 9.47 -12.83 4.71
N ASP A 160 10.14 -12.67 3.55
CA ASP A 160 11.54 -13.09 3.38
C ASP A 160 12.45 -12.42 4.43
N GLU A 161 12.25 -11.12 4.71
CA GLU A 161 13.00 -10.41 5.77
C GLU A 161 12.75 -11.02 7.16
N LEU A 162 11.50 -11.36 7.49
CA LEU A 162 11.13 -11.97 8.77
C LEU A 162 11.72 -13.39 8.90
N TYR A 163 11.59 -14.20 7.87
CA TYR A 163 12.10 -15.56 7.85
C TYR A 163 13.63 -15.61 8.04
N ASN A 164 14.36 -14.70 7.35
CA ASN A 164 15.80 -14.60 7.52
C ASN A 164 16.16 -14.16 8.93
N TRP A 165 15.46 -13.16 9.48
CA TRP A 165 15.68 -12.68 10.84
C TRP A 165 15.44 -13.78 11.88
N GLU A 166 14.40 -14.59 11.73
CA GLU A 166 14.13 -15.75 12.60
C GLU A 166 15.29 -16.74 12.62
N LYS A 167 15.84 -17.06 11.45
CA LYS A 167 16.99 -17.96 11.31
C LYS A 167 18.23 -17.40 11.96
N GLU A 168 18.53 -16.14 11.73
CA GLU A 168 19.71 -15.45 12.28
C GLU A 168 19.65 -15.31 13.80
N ASN A 169 18.45 -15.09 14.35
CA ASN A 169 18.24 -14.86 15.78
C ASN A 169 17.79 -16.11 16.56
N HIS A 170 17.65 -17.28 15.88
CA HIS A 170 17.13 -18.51 16.47
C HIS A 170 15.83 -18.31 17.26
N THR A 171 14.95 -17.45 16.71
CA THR A 171 13.69 -17.07 17.32
C THR A 171 12.59 -17.20 16.27
N PHE A 172 11.54 -17.97 16.56
CA PHE A 172 10.46 -18.26 15.61
C PHE A 172 9.17 -17.64 16.14
N PHE A 173 8.37 -17.04 15.23
CA PHE A 173 7.11 -16.42 15.58
C PHE A 173 5.95 -17.41 15.50
N ASP A 174 5.18 -17.55 16.58
CA ASP A 174 3.94 -18.31 16.57
C ASP A 174 2.83 -17.53 15.83
N TYR A 175 2.86 -16.20 15.95
CA TYR A 175 1.83 -15.30 15.41
C TYR A 175 2.44 -14.02 14.84
N ILE A 176 1.86 -13.55 13.74
CA ILE A 176 2.05 -12.19 13.23
C ILE A 176 0.71 -11.47 13.27
N PHE A 177 0.59 -10.39 14.05
CA PHE A 177 -0.61 -9.57 14.14
C PHE A 177 -0.46 -8.31 13.30
N LEU A 178 -1.51 -7.95 12.57
CA LEU A 178 -1.53 -6.71 11.79
C LEU A 178 -2.92 -6.09 11.72
N ALA A 179 -3.00 -4.76 11.58
CA ALA A 179 -4.24 -4.10 11.19
C ALA A 179 -4.51 -4.36 9.70
N SER A 180 -5.68 -4.90 9.36
CA SER A 180 -6.05 -5.29 7.99
C SER A 180 -7.26 -4.47 7.52
N SER A 181 -7.07 -3.71 6.42
CA SER A 181 -8.12 -2.92 5.77
C SER A 181 -8.36 -3.40 4.34
N THR A 182 -7.43 -3.14 3.41
CA THR A 182 -7.51 -3.63 2.03
C THR A 182 -7.12 -5.09 1.87
N ASN A 183 -6.57 -5.68 2.90
CA ASN A 183 -6.06 -7.05 3.02
C ASN A 183 -4.75 -7.36 2.25
N ALA A 184 -4.23 -6.46 1.41
CA ALA A 184 -3.02 -6.70 0.63
C ALA A 184 -1.79 -7.05 1.48
N THR A 185 -1.59 -6.40 2.65
CA THR A 185 -0.52 -6.75 3.60
C THR A 185 -0.66 -8.19 4.10
N GLN A 186 -1.87 -8.57 4.50
CA GLN A 186 -2.15 -9.90 5.01
C GLN A 186 -1.99 -10.96 3.94
N SER A 187 -2.50 -10.72 2.73
CA SER A 187 -2.33 -11.64 1.59
C SER A 187 -0.86 -11.85 1.25
N GLY A 188 -0.05 -10.78 1.24
CA GLY A 188 1.38 -10.89 0.98
C GLY A 188 2.13 -11.69 2.05
N LEU A 189 1.84 -11.46 3.34
CA LEU A 189 2.43 -12.24 4.42
C LEU A 189 2.03 -13.72 4.36
N LEU A 190 0.76 -14.01 4.02
CA LEU A 190 0.30 -15.40 3.83
C LEU A 190 1.01 -16.08 2.66
N ALA A 191 1.18 -15.38 1.52
CA ALA A 191 1.92 -15.91 0.38
C ALA A 191 3.38 -16.23 0.76
N GLY A 192 4.04 -15.33 1.51
CA GLY A 192 5.38 -15.58 2.04
C GLY A 192 5.45 -16.76 3.01
N SER A 193 4.51 -16.89 3.94
CA SER A 193 4.42 -18.01 4.86
C SER A 193 4.27 -19.34 4.12
N LEU A 194 3.41 -19.39 3.11
CA LEU A 194 3.22 -20.59 2.28
C LEU A 194 4.49 -20.95 1.48
N LYS A 195 5.23 -19.98 0.99
CA LYS A 195 6.50 -20.19 0.27
C LYS A 195 7.54 -20.94 1.11
N TYR A 196 7.55 -20.71 2.42
CA TYR A 196 8.49 -21.35 3.35
C TYR A 196 7.89 -22.54 4.13
N GLU A 197 6.63 -22.90 3.83
CA GLU A 197 5.89 -23.93 4.60
C GLU A 197 5.91 -23.62 6.11
N ASP A 198 5.86 -22.34 6.46
CA ASP A 198 5.95 -21.88 7.84
C ASP A 198 4.61 -22.04 8.56
N ASN A 199 4.65 -22.45 9.83
CA ASN A 199 3.48 -22.65 10.67
C ASN A 199 3.03 -21.37 11.41
N CYS A 200 3.71 -20.22 11.19
CA CYS A 200 3.36 -18.96 11.77
C CYS A 200 1.94 -18.51 11.36
N LYS A 201 1.11 -18.16 12.34
CA LYS A 201 -0.28 -17.75 12.10
C LYS A 201 -0.36 -16.25 11.81
N ILE A 202 -0.84 -15.88 10.61
CA ILE A 202 -1.03 -14.49 10.20
C ILE A 202 -2.43 -14.02 10.60
N VAL A 203 -2.51 -13.17 11.63
CA VAL A 203 -3.77 -12.72 12.24
C VAL A 203 -4.05 -11.26 11.86
N GLY A 204 -4.97 -11.05 10.93
CA GLY A 204 -5.44 -9.72 10.53
C GLY A 204 -6.55 -9.22 11.44
N ILE A 205 -6.34 -8.10 12.12
CA ILE A 205 -7.39 -7.39 12.86
C ILE A 205 -8.09 -6.45 11.88
N SER A 206 -9.31 -6.80 11.48
CA SER A 206 -10.03 -6.02 10.48
C SER A 206 -10.49 -4.68 11.03
N VAL A 207 -10.17 -3.60 10.30
CA VAL A 207 -10.53 -2.22 10.67
C VAL A 207 -11.59 -1.62 9.73
N SER A 208 -11.98 -2.31 8.64
CA SER A 208 -12.91 -1.76 7.66
C SER A 208 -13.85 -2.77 7.00
N ARG A 209 -13.56 -4.06 7.03
CA ARG A 209 -14.37 -5.12 6.41
C ARG A 209 -14.89 -6.07 7.47
N ASN A 210 -16.05 -6.69 7.21
CA ASN A 210 -16.49 -7.82 8.01
C ASN A 210 -15.63 -9.07 7.67
N GLU A 211 -15.67 -10.07 8.54
CA GLU A 211 -14.84 -11.29 8.42
C GLU A 211 -15.06 -12.01 7.09
N LYS A 212 -16.33 -12.17 6.66
CA LYS A 212 -16.67 -12.85 5.41
C LYS A 212 -16.01 -12.17 4.21
N ARG A 213 -16.19 -10.86 4.07
CA ARG A 213 -15.60 -10.08 2.97
C ARG A 213 -14.08 -10.04 3.04
N GLY A 214 -13.51 -10.00 4.23
CA GLY A 214 -12.06 -10.08 4.43
C GLY A 214 -11.48 -11.39 3.89
N LYS A 215 -12.09 -12.53 4.23
CA LYS A 215 -11.69 -13.85 3.75
C LYS A 215 -11.81 -13.99 2.23
N GLU A 216 -12.90 -13.52 1.63
CA GLU A 216 -13.11 -13.53 0.17
C GLU A 216 -12.00 -12.77 -0.56
N VAL A 217 -11.63 -11.58 -0.07
CA VAL A 217 -10.58 -10.76 -0.69
C VAL A 217 -9.20 -11.41 -0.55
N ILE A 218 -8.90 -12.00 0.62
CA ILE A 218 -7.61 -12.70 0.82
C ILE A 218 -7.51 -13.92 -0.09
N ALA A 219 -8.59 -14.68 -0.24
CA ALA A 219 -8.61 -15.86 -1.11
C ALA A 219 -8.58 -15.53 -2.61
N GLY A 220 -9.01 -14.33 -3.00
CA GLY A 220 -8.99 -13.85 -4.37
C GLY A 220 -7.71 -13.13 -4.80
N ASN A 221 -6.87 -12.77 -3.84
CA ASN A 221 -5.57 -12.15 -4.09
C ASN A 221 -4.49 -13.22 -4.29
#